data_4a77970d468409d6a04c1e562b689e08
#
_entry.id   4a77970d468409d6a04c1e562b689e08
#
_cell.length_a   1.000
_cell.length_b   1.000
_cell.length_c   1.000
_cell.angle_alpha   90.00
_cell.angle_beta   90.00
_cell.angle_gamma   90.00
#
_symmetry.space_group_name_H-M   'P 1'
#
loop_
_entity.id
_entity.type
_entity.pdbx_description
1 polymer ?
#
loop_
_entity_poly.entity_id
_entity_poly.type
_entity_poly.pdbx_seq_one_letter_code
_entity_poly.pdbx_strand_id
1 'polypeptide(L)'
;PAGRIHSIGAGTFLAEIQETSDITYRIYDFKRKDNDGNYRQLHTEKAAECIDYNVEDDYRAKYKPCKNKGIELVRCKHFTTSVYDLNEPMQLDYSELDSFVVLMALSGKCMLSTNEQNIELRAGETVLLPATIQTVNVSGDVKFLETFV
;
A
#
# COMPACT_ATOMS: atom_id res chain seq x y z
N PRO A 1 -10.05 1.59 6.44
CA PRO A 1 -11.18 0.69 6.74
C PRO A 1 -12.34 0.94 5.79
N ALA A 2 -13.14 -0.11 5.54
CA ALA A 2 -14.38 0.03 4.79
C ALA A 2 -15.32 1.01 5.51
N GLY A 3 -16.19 1.70 4.73
CA GLY A 3 -17.14 2.68 5.27
C GLY A 3 -16.59 4.09 5.52
N ARG A 4 -15.28 4.29 5.41
CA ARG A 4 -14.68 5.62 5.58
C ARG A 4 -14.74 6.42 4.28
N ILE A 5 -15.33 7.61 4.34
CA ILE A 5 -15.33 8.55 3.22
C ILE A 5 -13.95 9.20 3.12
N HIS A 6 -13.41 9.23 1.91
CA HIS A 6 -12.16 9.93 1.62
C HIS A 6 -12.17 10.52 0.22
N SER A 7 -11.32 11.49 -0.02
CA SER A 7 -11.11 12.06 -1.35
C SER A 7 -9.61 12.34 -1.56
N ILE A 8 -9.19 12.27 -2.82
CA ILE A 8 -7.81 12.54 -3.22
C ILE A 8 -7.78 13.91 -3.88
N GLY A 9 -7.07 14.85 -3.25
CA GLY A 9 -6.92 16.22 -3.76
C GLY A 9 -5.89 16.32 -4.88
N ALA A 10 -5.87 17.45 -5.56
CA ALA A 10 -4.87 17.73 -6.59
C ALA A 10 -3.45 17.74 -6.00
N GLY A 11 -2.49 17.21 -6.76
CA GLY A 11 -1.08 17.15 -6.35
C GLY A 11 -0.75 16.07 -5.32
N THR A 12 -1.72 15.23 -4.93
CA THR A 12 -1.50 14.12 -4.01
C THR A 12 -1.01 12.90 -4.78
N PHE A 13 0.10 12.32 -4.32
CA PHE A 13 0.59 11.00 -4.71
C PHE A 13 0.42 10.06 -3.51
N LEU A 14 -0.17 8.90 -3.73
CA LEU A 14 -0.45 7.94 -2.66
C LEU A 14 -0.19 6.49 -3.12
N ALA A 15 0.07 5.63 -2.17
CA ALA A 15 0.00 4.18 -2.33
C ALA A 15 -1.30 3.69 -1.67
N GLU A 16 -2.09 2.91 -2.39
CA GLU A 16 -3.33 2.34 -1.90
C GLU A 16 -3.20 0.82 -1.86
N ILE A 17 -3.36 0.26 -0.66
CA ILE A 17 -3.40 -1.18 -0.43
C ILE A 17 -4.84 -1.54 -0.09
N GLN A 18 -5.47 -2.34 -0.92
CA GLN A 18 -6.84 -2.77 -0.71
C GLN A 18 -7.03 -4.26 -1.02
N GLU A 19 -8.00 -4.87 -0.37
CA GLU A 19 -8.50 -6.18 -0.75
C GLU A 19 -9.10 -6.13 -2.15
N THR A 20 -9.00 -7.23 -2.90
CA THR A 20 -9.60 -7.33 -4.24
C THR A 20 -11.11 -7.24 -4.15
N SER A 21 -11.63 -6.03 -4.24
CA SER A 21 -13.05 -5.71 -4.31
C SER A 21 -13.22 -4.59 -5.33
N ASP A 22 -14.02 -4.83 -6.34
CA ASP A 22 -14.28 -3.83 -7.40
C ASP A 22 -15.49 -2.93 -7.06
N ILE A 23 -15.80 -2.81 -5.77
CA ILE A 23 -16.92 -2.01 -5.29
C ILE A 23 -16.44 -0.64 -4.88
N THR A 24 -16.81 0.37 -5.65
CA THR A 24 -16.60 1.79 -5.32
C THR A 24 -17.94 2.51 -5.29
N TYR A 25 -18.32 3.04 -4.13
CA TYR A 25 -19.48 3.92 -4.02
C TYR A 25 -19.03 5.37 -4.07
N ARG A 26 -19.31 6.02 -5.21
CA ARG A 26 -18.92 7.40 -5.48
C ARG A 26 -20.00 8.36 -4.98
N ILE A 27 -19.64 9.24 -4.05
CA ILE A 27 -20.52 10.25 -3.47
C ILE A 27 -20.40 11.57 -4.24
N TYR A 28 -19.20 11.91 -4.69
CA TYR A 28 -18.88 13.13 -5.41
C TYR A 28 -17.72 12.89 -6.38
N ASP A 29 -17.72 13.52 -7.53
CA ASP A 29 -16.71 13.31 -8.57
C ASP A 29 -16.18 14.62 -9.20
N PHE A 30 -16.21 15.72 -8.47
CA PHE A 30 -15.65 17.01 -8.92
C PHE A 30 -16.18 17.47 -10.29
N LYS A 31 -17.38 17.04 -10.66
CA LYS A 31 -18.01 17.30 -11.97
C LYS A 31 -17.14 16.87 -13.17
N ARG A 32 -16.31 15.83 -12.98
CA ARG A 32 -15.50 15.26 -14.07
C ARG A 32 -16.40 14.56 -15.08
N LYS A 33 -16.05 14.72 -16.36
CA LYS A 33 -16.70 14.05 -17.47
C LYS A 33 -15.78 12.96 -18.02
N ASP A 34 -16.39 11.91 -18.54
CA ASP A 34 -15.70 10.90 -19.33
C ASP A 34 -15.36 11.42 -20.74
N ASN A 35 -14.76 10.57 -21.57
CA ASN A 35 -14.38 10.94 -22.95
C ASN A 35 -15.59 11.25 -23.85
N ASP A 36 -16.77 10.79 -23.49
CA ASP A 36 -18.03 11.01 -24.21
C ASP A 36 -18.80 12.23 -23.68
N GLY A 37 -18.23 12.93 -22.70
CA GLY A 37 -18.80 14.13 -22.10
C GLY A 37 -19.83 13.87 -21.00
N ASN A 38 -20.03 12.63 -20.57
CA ASN A 38 -20.99 12.25 -19.54
C ASN A 38 -20.36 12.35 -18.14
N TYR A 39 -21.19 12.62 -17.14
CA TYR A 39 -20.77 12.53 -15.74
C TYR A 39 -20.76 11.07 -15.28
N ARG A 40 -19.76 10.70 -14.49
CA ARG A 40 -19.73 9.36 -13.88
C ARG A 40 -20.88 9.22 -12.88
N GLN A 41 -21.45 8.02 -12.81
CA GLN A 41 -22.54 7.71 -11.90
C GLN A 41 -22.13 7.94 -10.44
N LEU A 42 -23.01 8.57 -9.68
CA LEU A 42 -22.91 8.66 -8.22
C LEU A 42 -23.77 7.57 -7.58
N HIS A 43 -23.36 7.13 -6.40
CA HIS A 43 -23.99 6.02 -5.67
C HIS A 43 -24.37 6.44 -4.25
N THR A 44 -24.97 7.63 -4.12
CA THR A 44 -25.22 8.29 -2.82
C THR A 44 -26.07 7.47 -1.87
N GLU A 45 -27.13 6.80 -2.36
CA GLU A 45 -28.00 5.96 -1.54
C GLU A 45 -27.25 4.74 -1.00
N LYS A 46 -26.57 3.99 -1.87
CA LYS A 46 -25.77 2.82 -1.46
C LYS A 46 -24.59 3.21 -0.56
N ALA A 47 -23.98 4.35 -0.83
CA ALA A 47 -22.93 4.88 0.02
C ALA A 47 -23.44 5.17 1.43
N ALA A 48 -24.61 5.78 1.57
CA ALA A 48 -25.24 6.08 2.86
C ALA A 48 -25.46 4.81 3.71
N GLU A 49 -25.77 3.69 3.09
CA GLU A 49 -25.93 2.39 3.79
C GLU A 49 -24.60 1.79 4.28
N CYS A 50 -23.49 2.14 3.63
CA CYS A 50 -22.17 1.56 3.90
C CYS A 50 -21.25 2.47 4.72
N ILE A 51 -21.60 3.74 4.91
CA ILE A 51 -20.77 4.70 5.64
C ILE A 51 -20.69 4.32 7.12
N ASP A 52 -19.48 4.33 7.65
CA ASP A 52 -19.24 4.39 9.09
C ASP A 52 -19.36 5.85 9.52
N TYR A 53 -20.45 6.18 10.23
CA TYR A 53 -20.74 7.53 10.70
C TYR A 53 -19.98 7.92 11.96
N ASN A 54 -19.16 7.02 12.52
CA ASN A 54 -18.29 7.38 13.62
C ASN A 54 -17.19 8.32 13.15
N VAL A 55 -17.06 9.44 13.81
CA VAL A 55 -16.03 10.44 13.52
C VAL A 55 -14.93 10.34 14.54
N GLU A 56 -13.70 10.21 14.05
CA GLU A 56 -12.50 10.22 14.88
C GLU A 56 -11.74 11.53 14.73
N ASP A 57 -11.06 11.98 15.77
CA ASP A 57 -10.27 13.22 15.75
C ASP A 57 -9.06 13.11 14.81
N ASP A 58 -8.49 11.90 14.66
CA ASP A 58 -7.32 11.65 13.82
C ASP A 58 -7.38 10.25 13.20
N TYR A 59 -7.46 10.19 11.88
CA TYR A 59 -7.49 8.95 11.11
C TYR A 59 -6.10 8.41 10.73
N ARG A 60 -5.04 9.12 11.08
CA ARG A 60 -3.67 8.73 10.73
C ARG A 60 -3.17 7.62 11.65
N ALA A 61 -2.54 6.60 11.06
CA ALA A 61 -1.79 5.63 11.84
C ALA A 61 -0.64 6.32 12.59
N LYS A 62 -0.54 6.08 13.89
CA LYS A 62 0.53 6.64 14.73
C LYS A 62 1.67 5.64 14.79
N TYR A 63 2.78 5.97 14.17
CA TYR A 63 4.00 5.18 14.25
C TYR A 63 5.22 6.08 14.47
N LYS A 64 6.28 5.53 15.05
CA LYS A 64 7.56 6.21 15.23
C LYS A 64 8.51 5.77 14.13
N PRO A 65 8.88 6.64 13.19
CA PRO A 65 9.83 6.30 12.14
C PRO A 65 11.16 5.82 12.72
N CYS A 66 11.73 4.77 12.12
CA CYS A 66 13.02 4.24 12.49
C CYS A 66 13.74 3.77 11.23
N LYS A 67 15.03 4.12 11.08
CA LYS A 67 15.86 3.61 10.00
C LYS A 67 16.24 2.15 10.24
N ASN A 68 16.42 1.43 9.14
CA ASN A 68 16.92 0.05 9.13
C ASN A 68 16.09 -0.90 10.00
N LYS A 69 14.76 -0.67 10.01
CA LYS A 69 13.80 -1.49 10.74
C LYS A 69 12.43 -1.42 10.09
N GLY A 70 11.76 -2.57 9.99
CA GLY A 70 10.35 -2.65 9.61
C GLY A 70 9.44 -2.11 10.72
N ILE A 71 8.53 -1.24 10.37
CA ILE A 71 7.52 -0.68 11.27
C ILE A 71 6.14 -1.03 10.74
N GLU A 72 5.40 -1.81 11.48
CA GLU A 72 4.01 -2.13 11.14
C GLU A 72 3.16 -0.86 11.15
N LEU A 73 2.46 -0.61 10.05
CA LEU A 73 1.54 0.51 9.88
C LEU A 73 0.10 0.09 10.12
N VAL A 74 -0.27 -1.09 9.61
CA VAL A 74 -1.60 -1.65 9.74
C VAL A 74 -1.55 -3.17 9.69
N ARG A 75 -2.37 -3.79 10.52
CA ARG A 75 -2.69 -5.21 10.49
C ARG A 75 -4.20 -5.37 10.53
N CYS A 76 -4.75 -6.10 9.59
CA CYS A 76 -6.16 -6.45 9.58
C CYS A 76 -6.31 -7.94 9.23
N LYS A 77 -7.54 -8.43 9.12
CA LYS A 77 -7.80 -9.83 8.77
C LYS A 77 -7.43 -10.20 7.33
N HIS A 78 -7.15 -9.21 6.48
CA HIS A 78 -6.92 -9.41 5.05
C HIS A 78 -5.45 -9.22 4.66
N PHE A 79 -4.74 -8.32 5.35
CA PHE A 79 -3.32 -8.07 5.07
C PHE A 79 -2.63 -7.37 6.24
N THR A 80 -1.32 -7.46 6.24
CA THR A 80 -0.42 -6.66 7.07
C THR A 80 0.43 -5.77 6.17
N THR A 81 0.61 -4.50 6.54
CA THR A 81 1.50 -3.58 5.83
C THR A 81 2.48 -2.94 6.79
N SER A 82 3.76 -3.02 6.44
CA SER A 82 4.88 -2.39 7.15
C SER A 82 5.58 -1.38 6.26
N VAL A 83 6.23 -0.40 6.86
CA VAL A 83 7.13 0.52 6.18
C VAL A 83 8.57 0.25 6.60
N TYR A 84 9.45 0.24 5.62
CA TYR A 84 10.91 0.20 5.79
C TYR A 84 11.52 1.48 5.25
N ASP A 85 12.53 1.99 5.94
CA ASP A 85 13.33 3.14 5.53
C ASP A 85 14.81 2.76 5.74
N LEU A 86 15.43 2.23 4.68
CA LEU A 86 16.74 1.60 4.74
C LEU A 86 17.80 2.51 4.13
N ASN A 87 18.96 2.56 4.77
CA ASN A 87 20.21 3.11 4.24
C ASN A 87 21.40 2.17 4.49
N GLU A 88 21.13 0.99 5.05
CA GLU A 88 22.06 -0.11 5.26
C GLU A 88 21.47 -1.41 4.67
N PRO A 89 22.31 -2.35 4.25
CA PRO A 89 21.82 -3.65 3.78
C PRO A 89 21.03 -4.38 4.86
N MET A 90 19.91 -5.00 4.44
CA MET A 90 19.06 -5.78 5.32
C MET A 90 18.65 -7.07 4.63
N GLN A 91 18.61 -8.17 5.38
CA GLN A 91 17.96 -9.40 4.97
C GLN A 91 16.54 -9.43 5.51
N LEU A 92 15.58 -9.64 4.62
CA LEU A 92 14.18 -9.90 4.94
C LEU A 92 13.97 -11.41 4.93
N ASP A 93 13.43 -11.94 6.02
CA ASP A 93 13.16 -13.37 6.20
C ASP A 93 11.65 -13.62 6.20
N TYR A 94 11.20 -14.41 5.25
CA TYR A 94 9.82 -14.81 5.01
C TYR A 94 9.60 -16.31 5.18
N SER A 95 10.57 -17.03 5.79
CA SER A 95 10.53 -18.50 5.92
C SER A 95 9.32 -19.03 6.69
N GLU A 96 8.79 -18.23 7.63
CA GLU A 96 7.60 -18.55 8.42
C GLU A 96 6.30 -18.02 7.80
N LEU A 97 6.38 -17.39 6.61
CA LEU A 97 5.22 -16.77 5.97
C LEU A 97 4.68 -17.65 4.85
N ASP A 98 3.45 -18.14 4.99
CA ASP A 98 2.74 -18.88 3.94
C ASP A 98 1.91 -17.92 3.06
N SER A 99 2.59 -16.95 2.45
CA SER A 99 1.98 -15.92 1.61
C SER A 99 3.00 -15.36 0.61
N PHE A 100 2.50 -14.76 -0.45
CA PHE A 100 3.31 -13.86 -1.26
C PHE A 100 3.55 -12.55 -0.49
N VAL A 101 4.60 -11.83 -0.88
CA VAL A 101 4.92 -10.50 -0.37
C VAL A 101 4.97 -9.49 -1.52
N VAL A 102 4.40 -8.32 -1.31
CA VAL A 102 4.51 -7.20 -2.24
C VAL A 102 5.39 -6.12 -1.64
N LEU A 103 6.44 -5.73 -2.37
CA LEU A 103 7.29 -4.60 -2.04
C LEU A 103 7.00 -3.44 -3.00
N MET A 104 6.63 -2.28 -2.46
CA MET A 104 6.33 -1.07 -3.24
C MET A 104 7.27 0.06 -2.80
N ALA A 105 8.19 0.48 -3.68
CA ALA A 105 9.12 1.55 -3.37
C ALA A 105 8.46 2.93 -3.43
N LEU A 106 8.57 3.69 -2.34
CA LEU A 106 8.03 5.05 -2.20
C LEU A 106 9.07 6.11 -2.58
N SER A 107 10.35 5.87 -2.25
CA SER A 107 11.45 6.78 -2.60
C SER A 107 12.77 6.01 -2.64
N GLY A 108 13.77 6.59 -3.32
CA GLY A 108 15.08 5.97 -3.46
C GLY A 108 15.10 4.78 -4.40
N LYS A 109 16.07 3.90 -4.23
CA LYS A 109 16.20 2.65 -4.97
C LYS A 109 17.02 1.63 -4.20
N CYS A 110 16.81 0.36 -4.49
CA CYS A 110 17.61 -0.73 -3.95
C CYS A 110 17.81 -1.86 -4.96
N MET A 111 18.76 -2.73 -4.66
CA MET A 111 18.88 -4.04 -5.27
C MET A 111 18.22 -5.07 -4.36
N LEU A 112 17.29 -5.82 -4.88
CA LEU A 112 16.71 -7.01 -4.26
C LEU A 112 17.46 -8.22 -4.79
N SER A 113 18.06 -9.00 -3.91
CA SER A 113 18.87 -10.17 -4.27
C SER A 113 18.33 -11.42 -3.59
N THR A 114 18.06 -12.44 -4.39
CA THR A 114 17.77 -13.81 -3.95
C THR A 114 18.89 -14.75 -4.37
N ASN A 115 18.76 -16.03 -4.07
CA ASN A 115 19.73 -17.04 -4.56
C ASN A 115 19.73 -17.20 -6.09
N GLU A 116 18.64 -16.80 -6.76
CA GLU A 116 18.43 -17.06 -8.19
C GLU A 116 18.61 -15.80 -9.05
N GLN A 117 18.31 -14.62 -8.52
CA GLN A 117 18.29 -13.40 -9.32
C GLN A 117 18.47 -12.12 -8.50
N ASN A 118 18.85 -11.07 -9.21
CA ASN A 118 18.93 -9.71 -8.69
C ASN A 118 18.00 -8.81 -9.51
N ILE A 119 17.20 -7.99 -8.81
CA ILE A 119 16.27 -7.04 -9.42
C ILE A 119 16.47 -5.68 -8.76
N GLU A 120 16.64 -4.63 -9.56
CA GLU A 120 16.61 -3.25 -9.05
C GLU A 120 15.15 -2.84 -8.85
N LEU A 121 14.83 -2.27 -7.70
CA LEU A 121 13.53 -1.69 -7.35
C LEU A 121 13.71 -0.19 -7.11
N ARG A 122 12.99 0.64 -7.86
CA ARG A 122 13.05 2.11 -7.82
C ARG A 122 11.75 2.71 -7.32
N ALA A 123 11.81 3.93 -6.86
CA ALA A 123 10.62 4.70 -6.47
C ALA A 123 9.51 4.64 -7.53
N GLY A 124 8.29 4.30 -7.10
CA GLY A 124 7.11 4.11 -7.95
C GLY A 124 6.98 2.71 -8.57
N GLU A 125 7.96 1.82 -8.39
CA GLU A 125 7.89 0.43 -8.84
C GLU A 125 7.41 -0.50 -7.73
N THR A 126 6.86 -1.63 -8.16
CA THR A 126 6.34 -2.68 -7.28
C THR A 126 6.87 -4.04 -7.73
N VAL A 127 7.29 -4.85 -6.77
CA VAL A 127 7.73 -6.23 -6.99
C VAL A 127 6.86 -7.17 -6.15
N LEU A 128 6.41 -8.26 -6.75
CA LEU A 128 5.76 -9.37 -6.06
C LEU A 128 6.79 -10.48 -5.86
N LEU A 129 6.94 -10.92 -4.63
CA LEU A 129 7.73 -12.07 -4.21
C LEU A 129 6.76 -13.24 -3.96
N PRO A 130 6.82 -14.32 -4.72
CA PRO A 130 6.00 -15.51 -4.45
C PRO A 130 6.41 -16.19 -3.14
N ALA A 131 5.51 -16.93 -2.53
CA ALA A 131 5.73 -17.64 -1.25
C ALA A 131 6.93 -18.61 -1.25
N THR A 132 7.42 -18.99 -2.43
CA THR A 132 8.64 -19.82 -2.57
C THR A 132 9.94 -19.08 -2.25
N ILE A 133 9.92 -17.74 -2.24
CA ILE A 133 11.07 -16.93 -1.87
C ILE A 133 11.05 -16.68 -0.37
N GLN A 134 11.91 -17.39 0.32
CA GLN A 134 11.98 -17.33 1.79
C GLN A 134 12.87 -16.19 2.30
N THR A 135 13.87 -15.77 1.54
CA THR A 135 14.78 -14.69 1.95
C THR A 135 15.12 -13.77 0.81
N VAL A 136 15.19 -12.46 1.11
CA VAL A 136 15.60 -11.43 0.16
C VAL A 136 16.59 -10.48 0.83
N ASN A 137 17.74 -10.27 0.21
CA ASN A 137 18.68 -9.26 0.65
C ASN A 137 18.35 -7.94 -0.06
N VAL A 138 18.16 -6.88 0.71
CA VAL A 138 17.90 -5.53 0.23
C VAL A 138 19.15 -4.69 0.44
N SER A 139 19.66 -4.06 -0.60
CA SER A 139 20.82 -3.16 -0.51
C SER A 139 20.59 -1.88 -1.29
N GLY A 140 20.79 -0.73 -0.65
CA GLY A 140 20.58 0.60 -1.22
C GLY A 140 19.92 1.54 -0.23
N ASP A 141 19.68 2.78 -0.68
CA ASP A 141 18.93 3.79 0.08
C ASP A 141 17.50 3.85 -0.49
N VAL A 142 16.56 3.30 0.27
CA VAL A 142 15.20 3.09 -0.21
C VAL A 142 14.18 3.18 0.93
N LYS A 143 13.03 3.75 0.63
CA LYS A 143 11.85 3.63 1.47
C LYS A 143 10.78 2.87 0.72
N PHE A 144 10.26 1.80 1.31
CA PHE A 144 9.25 0.96 0.68
C PHE A 144 8.18 0.49 1.68
N LEU A 145 7.03 0.13 1.13
CA LEU A 145 6.01 -0.65 1.83
C LEU A 145 6.22 -2.13 1.54
N GLU A 146 6.06 -2.93 2.56
CA GLU A 146 5.96 -4.38 2.50
C GLU A 146 4.51 -4.76 2.85
N THR A 147 3.89 -5.60 2.05
CA THR A 147 2.52 -6.07 2.31
C THR A 147 2.42 -7.56 2.03
N PHE A 148 1.74 -8.27 2.94
CA PHE A 148 1.44 -9.71 2.82
C PHE A 148 0.09 -10.04 3.47
N VAL A 149 -0.46 -11.22 3.16
CA VAL A 149 -1.74 -11.74 3.67
C VAL A 149 -1.54 -12.86 4.66
#